data_9cacbc514902d63088a0f6d0cd1b6fe5
#
_entry.id   9cacbc514902d63088a0f6d0cd1b6fe5
#
_cell.length_a   1.000
_cell.length_b   1.000
_cell.length_c   1.000
_cell.angle_alpha   90.00
_cell.angle_beta   90.00
_cell.angle_gamma   90.00
#
_symmetry.space_group_name_H-M   'P 1'
#
loop_
_entity.id
_entity.type
_entity.pdbx_description
1 polymer ?
#
loop_
_entity_poly.entity_id
_entity_poly.type
_entity_poly.pdbx_seq_one_letter_code
_entity_poly.pdbx_strand_id
1 'polypeptide(L)'
;MNNKSICFIGLDGSGKSTSVDYAYDTLKSRGVKVKKVRAAYVIKVMSFFIKLGKKIVLKKDSNPYSGDYKSYLESMRKQSERKGVYKIFTTLTTFEFKCQIFFSITLNRLFGYTLLIDRYIYDNAVTYAANLGKDTAFLKDTIEKKWRRAPKPDLIIYIKTPVETCLSRKDDIPDPLYLEIRQPLYDEIASLYNAKIISGDINREDMLAQVIDAIDSI
;
A
#
# COMPACT_ATOMS: atom_id res chain seq x y z
N MET A 1 1.69 11.62 22.86
CA MET A 1 1.66 10.73 21.68
C MET A 1 3.07 10.60 21.09
N ASN A 2 3.84 9.65 21.56
CA ASN A 2 5.21 9.42 21.08
C ASN A 2 5.36 7.96 20.63
N ASN A 3 6.13 7.74 19.55
CA ASN A 3 6.48 6.41 19.07
C ASN A 3 5.29 5.54 18.57
N LYS A 4 4.26 6.16 18.02
CA LYS A 4 3.13 5.47 17.40
C LYS A 4 3.34 5.31 15.89
N SER A 5 2.68 4.34 15.29
CA SER A 5 2.68 4.12 13.84
C SER A 5 1.27 4.02 13.32
N ILE A 6 0.91 4.93 12.43
CA ILE A 6 -0.41 5.04 11.83
C ILE A 6 -0.29 4.71 10.34
N CYS A 7 -1.00 3.69 9.88
CA CYS A 7 -0.98 3.25 8.50
C CYS A 7 -2.25 3.69 7.79
N PHE A 8 -2.09 4.36 6.65
CA PHE A 8 -3.21 4.78 5.79
C PHE A 8 -3.32 3.84 4.60
N ILE A 9 -4.51 3.26 4.42
CA ILE A 9 -4.85 2.37 3.31
C ILE A 9 -6.06 2.86 2.54
N GLY A 10 -6.24 2.39 1.31
CA GLY A 10 -7.39 2.73 0.44
C GLY A 10 -6.99 2.87 -1.02
N LEU A 11 -7.97 3.14 -1.88
CA LEU A 11 -7.79 3.26 -3.33
C LEU A 11 -6.96 4.49 -3.73
N ASP A 12 -6.38 4.46 -4.92
CA ASP A 12 -5.80 5.65 -5.54
C ASP A 12 -6.91 6.67 -5.81
N GLY A 13 -6.69 7.94 -5.45
CA GLY A 13 -7.73 8.97 -5.50
C GLY A 13 -8.62 9.05 -4.24
N SER A 14 -8.48 8.17 -3.25
CA SER A 14 -9.36 8.16 -2.06
C SER A 14 -9.12 9.31 -1.06
N GLY A 15 -8.03 10.08 -1.18
CA GLY A 15 -7.69 11.16 -0.24
C GLY A 15 -6.64 10.79 0.82
N LYS A 16 -6.02 9.60 0.76
CA LYS A 16 -4.97 9.16 1.70
C LYS A 16 -3.84 10.16 1.87
N SER A 17 -3.22 10.58 0.78
CA SER A 17 -2.06 11.49 0.84
C SER A 17 -2.43 12.83 1.47
N THR A 18 -3.62 13.36 1.16
CA THR A 18 -4.17 14.56 1.79
C THR A 18 -4.33 14.37 3.30
N SER A 19 -4.85 13.21 3.73
CA SER A 19 -5.01 12.87 5.15
C SER A 19 -3.67 12.72 5.86
N VAL A 20 -2.68 12.09 5.21
CA VAL A 20 -1.31 11.96 5.75
C VAL A 20 -0.64 13.33 5.91
N ASP A 21 -0.78 14.20 4.91
CA ASP A 21 -0.19 15.54 4.94
C ASP A 21 -0.79 16.38 6.05
N TYR A 22 -2.12 16.41 6.16
CA TYR A 22 -2.82 17.14 7.21
C TYR A 22 -2.46 16.59 8.61
N ALA A 23 -2.47 15.29 8.80
CA ALA A 23 -2.08 14.67 10.07
C ALA A 23 -0.64 15.02 10.44
N TYR A 24 0.27 15.04 9.46
CA TYR A 24 1.67 15.43 9.68
C TYR A 24 1.78 16.87 10.18
N ASP A 25 1.12 17.81 9.51
CA ASP A 25 1.19 19.23 9.87
C ASP A 25 0.56 19.46 11.24
N THR A 26 -0.56 18.82 11.53
CA THR A 26 -1.25 18.90 12.83
C THR A 26 -0.39 18.33 13.95
N LEU A 27 0.19 17.13 13.80
CA LEU A 27 1.03 16.54 14.84
C LEU A 27 2.33 17.33 15.04
N LYS A 28 2.89 17.84 13.96
CA LYS A 28 4.11 18.68 14.03
C LYS A 28 3.84 20.01 14.75
N SER A 29 2.71 20.67 14.52
CA SER A 29 2.32 21.91 15.24
C SER A 29 2.09 21.67 16.73
N ARG A 30 1.71 20.44 17.11
CA ARG A 30 1.57 20.01 18.52
C ARG A 30 2.92 19.59 19.17
N GLY A 31 4.04 19.75 18.46
CA GLY A 31 5.37 19.40 18.95
C GLY A 31 5.68 17.89 18.95
N VAL A 32 4.87 17.06 18.28
CA VAL A 32 5.12 15.63 18.18
C VAL A 32 6.28 15.37 17.21
N LYS A 33 7.21 14.51 17.59
CA LYS A 33 8.30 14.04 16.70
C LYS A 33 7.75 13.09 15.63
N VAL A 34 7.21 13.65 14.56
CA VAL A 34 6.48 12.92 13.51
C VAL A 34 7.28 12.82 12.21
N LYS A 35 7.09 11.73 11.46
CA LYS A 35 7.70 11.51 10.16
C LYS A 35 6.71 10.85 9.19
N LYS A 36 6.64 11.37 7.96
CA LYS A 36 5.93 10.71 6.86
C LYS A 36 6.82 9.63 6.25
N VAL A 37 6.28 8.44 6.09
CA VAL A 37 6.96 7.29 5.48
C VAL A 37 6.09 6.74 4.37
N ARG A 38 6.59 6.75 3.14
CA ARG A 38 5.94 6.01 2.06
C ARG A 38 6.61 4.64 1.94
N ALA A 39 5.92 3.63 2.42
CA ALA A 39 6.40 2.24 2.39
C ALA A 39 5.77 1.45 1.22
N ALA A 40 5.46 2.13 0.11
CA ALA A 40 5.18 1.47 -1.14
C ALA A 40 6.46 0.76 -1.60
N TYR A 41 6.32 -0.50 -2.04
CA TYR A 41 7.45 -1.21 -2.61
C TYR A 41 8.00 -0.44 -3.82
N VAL A 42 9.19 0.10 -3.69
CA VAL A 42 9.92 0.74 -4.78
C VAL A 42 11.17 -0.08 -5.06
N ILE A 43 11.25 -0.64 -6.24
CA ILE A 43 12.43 -1.37 -6.72
C ILE A 43 13.58 -0.36 -6.86
N LYS A 44 14.44 -0.24 -5.86
CA LYS A 44 15.60 0.67 -5.88
C LYS A 44 16.88 -0.06 -6.26
N VAL A 45 17.24 -1.05 -5.49
CA VAL A 45 18.50 -1.82 -5.67
C VAL A 45 18.32 -2.86 -6.76
N MET A 46 17.19 -3.55 -6.76
CA MET A 46 16.87 -4.57 -7.75
C MET A 46 16.63 -4.01 -9.16
N SER A 47 16.40 -2.69 -9.30
CA SER A 47 16.20 -2.09 -10.63
C SER A 47 17.38 -2.36 -11.58
N PHE A 48 18.60 -2.39 -11.06
CA PHE A 48 19.79 -2.73 -11.83
C PHE A 48 19.75 -4.20 -12.30
N PHE A 49 19.48 -5.12 -11.39
CA PHE A 49 19.40 -6.56 -11.72
C PHE A 49 18.19 -6.88 -12.60
N ILE A 50 17.07 -6.17 -12.40
CA ILE A 50 15.88 -6.31 -13.24
C ILE A 50 16.14 -5.76 -14.65
N LYS A 51 16.83 -4.63 -14.79
CA LYS A 51 17.24 -4.14 -16.11
C LYS A 51 18.16 -5.12 -16.83
N LEU A 52 19.08 -5.76 -16.10
CA LEU A 52 19.94 -6.80 -16.63
C LEU A 52 19.15 -8.08 -16.96
N GLY A 53 18.25 -8.51 -16.10
CA GLY A 53 17.39 -9.68 -16.29
C GLY A 53 16.23 -9.46 -17.26
N LYS A 54 15.71 -8.23 -17.40
CA LYS A 54 14.67 -7.89 -18.39
C LYS A 54 15.11 -8.18 -19.82
N LYS A 55 16.38 -8.02 -20.15
CA LYS A 55 16.94 -8.42 -21.45
C LYS A 55 16.84 -9.93 -21.72
N ILE A 56 16.78 -10.75 -20.64
CA ILE A 56 16.84 -12.22 -20.73
C ILE A 56 15.45 -12.84 -20.49
N VAL A 57 14.60 -12.26 -19.63
CA VAL A 57 13.43 -12.93 -19.07
C VAL A 57 12.08 -12.28 -19.38
N LEU A 58 12.05 -10.96 -19.59
CA LEU A 58 10.82 -10.22 -19.81
C LEU A 58 10.74 -9.77 -21.27
N LYS A 59 9.94 -10.47 -22.07
CA LYS A 59 9.40 -9.92 -23.31
C LYS A 59 8.59 -8.65 -22.97
N LYS A 60 8.71 -7.62 -23.86
CA LYS A 60 7.97 -6.36 -23.88
C LYS A 60 6.60 -6.43 -23.21
N ASP A 61 6.22 -5.35 -22.50
CA ASP A 61 4.86 -5.01 -22.04
C ASP A 61 4.45 -5.52 -20.65
N SER A 62 5.19 -5.10 -19.62
CA SER A 62 4.78 -5.27 -18.21
C SER A 62 4.44 -3.93 -17.52
N ASN A 63 3.92 -2.96 -18.28
CA ASN A 63 3.48 -1.68 -17.74
C ASN A 63 1.94 -1.65 -17.69
N PRO A 64 1.30 -1.53 -16.51
CA PRO A 64 -0.16 -1.45 -16.41
C PRO A 64 -0.76 -0.23 -17.12
N TYR A 65 0.07 0.77 -17.45
CA TYR A 65 -0.32 2.02 -18.11
C TYR A 65 -0.11 2.02 -19.64
N SER A 66 0.37 0.94 -20.24
CA SER A 66 0.74 0.90 -21.67
C SER A 66 -0.22 0.16 -22.57
N GLY A 67 -1.43 -0.17 -22.12
CA GLY A 67 -2.38 -0.95 -22.92
C GLY A 67 -3.60 -1.40 -22.13
N ASP A 68 -4.31 -2.41 -22.63
CA ASP A 68 -5.43 -3.04 -21.95
C ASP A 68 -5.00 -3.66 -20.61
N TYR A 69 -5.58 -3.16 -19.54
CA TYR A 69 -5.30 -3.62 -18.16
C TYR A 69 -5.60 -5.12 -17.97
N LYS A 70 -6.61 -5.66 -18.68
CA LYS A 70 -6.93 -7.10 -18.65
C LYS A 70 -5.78 -7.94 -19.21
N SER A 71 -5.22 -7.53 -20.33
CA SER A 71 -4.05 -8.18 -20.94
C SER A 71 -2.82 -8.12 -20.02
N TYR A 72 -2.63 -7.02 -19.31
CA TYR A 72 -1.61 -6.91 -18.27
C TYR A 72 -1.81 -7.94 -17.15
N LEU A 73 -3.03 -8.07 -16.60
CA LEU A 73 -3.34 -9.05 -15.56
C LEU A 73 -3.12 -10.49 -16.02
N GLU A 74 -3.51 -10.82 -17.25
CA GLU A 74 -3.26 -12.14 -17.84
C GLU A 74 -1.77 -12.44 -17.96
N SER A 75 -0.99 -11.46 -18.40
CA SER A 75 0.46 -11.60 -18.51
C SER A 75 1.12 -11.86 -17.15
N MET A 76 0.67 -11.17 -16.10
CA MET A 76 1.14 -11.36 -14.73
C MET A 76 0.80 -12.76 -14.20
N ARG A 77 -0.41 -13.26 -14.46
CA ARG A 77 -0.84 -14.62 -14.10
C ARG A 77 0.03 -15.68 -14.80
N LYS A 78 0.20 -15.58 -16.13
CA LYS A 78 1.06 -16.48 -16.91
C LYS A 78 2.52 -16.47 -16.43
N GLN A 79 3.05 -15.29 -16.04
CA GLN A 79 4.40 -15.20 -15.48
C GLN A 79 4.52 -15.88 -14.11
N SER A 80 3.47 -15.81 -13.28
CA SER A 80 3.45 -16.45 -11.97
C SER A 80 3.49 -17.98 -12.05
N GLU A 81 3.05 -18.57 -13.17
CA GLU A 81 3.09 -20.01 -13.42
C GLU A 81 4.51 -20.52 -13.71
N ARG A 82 5.43 -19.64 -14.12
CA ARG A 82 6.86 -19.95 -14.30
C ARG A 82 7.59 -20.07 -12.96
N LYS A 83 7.33 -21.16 -12.24
CA LYS A 83 7.70 -21.40 -10.83
C LYS A 83 9.13 -21.01 -10.44
N GLY A 84 10.14 -21.29 -11.28
CA GLY A 84 11.55 -21.06 -10.94
C GLY A 84 11.91 -19.56 -10.91
N VAL A 85 11.76 -18.90 -12.05
CA VAL A 85 12.15 -17.49 -12.23
C VAL A 85 11.26 -16.55 -11.38
N TYR A 86 9.97 -16.82 -11.35
CA TYR A 86 9.03 -16.05 -10.54
C TYR A 86 9.34 -16.18 -9.04
N LYS A 87 9.69 -17.36 -8.55
CA LYS A 87 10.07 -17.58 -7.15
C LYS A 87 11.34 -16.81 -6.79
N ILE A 88 12.37 -16.84 -7.62
CA ILE A 88 13.60 -16.07 -7.40
C ILE A 88 13.27 -14.57 -7.35
N PHE A 89 12.55 -14.07 -8.34
CA PHE A 89 12.16 -12.67 -8.41
C PHE A 89 11.37 -12.23 -7.18
N THR A 90 10.34 -12.98 -6.78
CA THR A 90 9.52 -12.65 -5.60
C THR A 90 10.29 -12.76 -4.29
N THR A 91 11.26 -13.66 -4.19
CA THR A 91 12.13 -13.77 -3.02
C THR A 91 13.02 -12.55 -2.88
N LEU A 92 13.68 -12.15 -3.95
CA LEU A 92 14.58 -11.00 -3.97
C LEU A 92 13.81 -9.68 -3.70
N THR A 93 12.67 -9.48 -4.37
CA THR A 93 11.83 -8.29 -4.14
C THR A 93 11.26 -8.25 -2.72
N THR A 94 10.92 -9.41 -2.16
CA THR A 94 10.47 -9.50 -0.76
C THR A 94 11.60 -9.13 0.21
N PHE A 95 12.81 -9.60 -0.04
CA PHE A 95 13.97 -9.26 0.77
C PHE A 95 14.26 -7.76 0.73
N GLU A 96 14.28 -7.15 -0.47
CA GLU A 96 14.47 -5.71 -0.62
C GLU A 96 13.41 -4.91 0.15
N PHE A 97 12.15 -5.30 0.05
CA PHE A 97 11.08 -4.63 0.76
C PHE A 97 11.19 -4.79 2.29
N LYS A 98 11.65 -5.94 2.79
CA LYS A 98 11.95 -6.12 4.22
C LYS A 98 13.05 -5.17 4.68
N CYS A 99 14.09 -4.99 3.89
CA CYS A 99 15.13 -4.00 4.18
C CYS A 99 14.56 -2.57 4.19
N GLN A 100 13.71 -2.21 3.22
CA GLN A 100 13.04 -0.90 3.21
C GLN A 100 12.18 -0.69 4.46
N ILE A 101 11.40 -1.68 4.89
CA ILE A 101 10.61 -1.63 6.12
C ILE A 101 11.52 -1.42 7.33
N PHE A 102 12.60 -2.16 7.43
CA PHE A 102 13.56 -2.02 8.54
C PHE A 102 14.11 -0.60 8.65
N PHE A 103 14.65 -0.06 7.56
CA PHE A 103 15.22 1.29 7.55
C PHE A 103 14.18 2.40 7.68
N SER A 104 13.00 2.24 7.07
CA SER A 104 11.99 3.29 7.04
C SER A 104 11.07 3.28 8.26
N ILE A 105 10.80 2.13 8.85
CA ILE A 105 9.85 1.98 9.95
C ILE A 105 10.55 1.62 11.22
N THR A 106 11.26 0.47 11.28
CA THR A 106 11.83 -0.02 12.54
C THR A 106 12.83 0.96 13.13
N LEU A 107 13.79 1.44 12.34
CA LEU A 107 14.79 2.39 12.84
C LEU A 107 14.17 3.72 13.27
N ASN A 108 13.23 4.26 12.50
CA ASN A 108 12.60 5.52 12.88
C ASN A 108 11.77 5.40 14.17
N ARG A 109 11.10 4.26 14.39
CA ARG A 109 10.43 3.97 15.68
C ARG A 109 11.44 3.91 16.82
N LEU A 110 12.59 3.24 16.65
CA LEU A 110 13.64 3.19 17.67
C LEU A 110 14.19 4.59 18.03
N PHE A 111 14.20 5.51 17.06
CA PHE A 111 14.55 6.93 17.31
C PHE A 111 13.39 7.76 17.88
N GLY A 112 12.27 7.14 18.27
CA GLY A 112 11.16 7.78 18.94
C GLY A 112 10.25 8.60 18.03
N TYR A 113 10.29 8.39 16.71
CA TYR A 113 9.36 9.05 15.78
C TYR A 113 7.98 8.41 15.82
N THR A 114 6.94 9.23 15.82
CA THR A 114 5.60 8.83 15.39
C THR A 114 5.59 8.77 13.86
N LEU A 115 5.10 7.67 13.29
CA LEU A 115 5.15 7.43 11.85
C LEU A 115 3.76 7.50 11.23
N LEU A 116 3.60 8.32 10.20
CA LEU A 116 2.47 8.31 9.30
C LEU A 116 2.88 7.56 8.04
N ILE A 117 2.33 6.36 7.86
CA ILE A 117 2.75 5.42 6.82
C ILE A 117 1.73 5.47 5.68
N ASP A 118 2.13 6.08 4.55
CA ASP A 118 1.38 6.03 3.30
C ASP A 118 1.79 4.77 2.54
N ARG A 119 0.87 3.81 2.43
CA ARG A 119 1.04 2.47 1.88
C ARG A 119 2.04 1.60 2.66
N TYR A 120 1.64 0.37 2.91
CA TYR A 120 2.44 -0.57 3.68
C TYR A 120 2.30 -2.01 3.14
N ILE A 121 2.52 -3.00 4.01
CA ILE A 121 2.38 -4.42 3.69
C ILE A 121 0.97 -4.76 3.18
N TYR A 122 -0.04 -4.02 3.63
CA TYR A 122 -1.44 -4.19 3.22
C TYR A 122 -1.63 -3.85 1.75
N ASP A 123 -1.14 -2.70 1.31
CA ASP A 123 -1.20 -2.28 -0.10
C ASP A 123 -0.38 -3.21 -1.01
N ASN A 124 0.75 -3.73 -0.48
CA ASN A 124 1.54 -4.72 -1.19
C ASN A 124 0.75 -6.03 -1.36
N ALA A 125 0.07 -6.50 -0.31
CA ALA A 125 -0.75 -7.70 -0.35
C ALA A 125 -1.96 -7.53 -1.29
N VAL A 126 -2.66 -6.39 -1.25
CA VAL A 126 -3.73 -6.05 -2.19
C VAL A 126 -3.25 -6.07 -3.63
N THR A 127 -2.12 -5.42 -3.91
CA THR A 127 -1.53 -5.41 -5.25
C THR A 127 -1.19 -6.81 -5.73
N TYR A 128 -0.66 -7.65 -4.84
CA TYR A 128 -0.31 -9.02 -5.15
C TYR A 128 -1.54 -9.88 -5.44
N ALA A 129 -2.57 -9.80 -4.59
CA ALA A 129 -3.83 -10.52 -4.77
C ALA A 129 -4.55 -10.07 -6.05
N ALA A 130 -4.69 -8.77 -6.27
CA ALA A 130 -5.33 -8.20 -7.44
C ALA A 130 -4.64 -8.63 -8.75
N ASN A 131 -3.31 -8.49 -8.83
CA ASN A 131 -2.55 -8.82 -10.04
C ASN A 131 -2.57 -10.31 -10.37
N LEU A 132 -2.68 -11.18 -9.37
CA LEU A 132 -2.74 -12.63 -9.56
C LEU A 132 -4.18 -13.17 -9.62
N GLY A 133 -5.20 -12.32 -9.44
CA GLY A 133 -6.60 -12.74 -9.38
C GLY A 133 -6.85 -13.72 -8.21
N LYS A 134 -6.24 -13.46 -7.07
CA LYS A 134 -6.35 -14.27 -5.86
C LYS A 134 -7.39 -13.68 -4.91
N ASP A 135 -7.95 -14.54 -4.08
CA ASP A 135 -8.99 -14.25 -3.12
C ASP A 135 -8.47 -13.65 -1.80
N THR A 136 -9.40 -13.42 -0.89
CA THR A 136 -9.13 -12.90 0.46
C THR A 136 -8.33 -13.87 1.33
N ALA A 137 -8.47 -15.18 1.12
CA ALA A 137 -7.66 -16.18 1.85
C ALA A 137 -6.18 -16.05 1.50
N PHE A 138 -5.85 -15.85 0.21
CA PHE A 138 -4.49 -15.57 -0.24
C PHE A 138 -3.96 -14.23 0.30
N LEU A 139 -4.82 -13.21 0.37
CA LEU A 139 -4.49 -11.91 0.95
C LEU A 139 -4.04 -12.05 2.41
N LYS A 140 -4.86 -12.72 3.22
CA LYS A 140 -4.58 -13.01 4.63
C LYS A 140 -3.29 -13.81 4.79
N ASP A 141 -3.14 -14.89 4.05
CA ASP A 141 -1.94 -15.74 4.07
C ASP A 141 -0.66 -14.96 3.72
N THR A 142 -0.75 -14.07 2.73
CA THR A 142 0.36 -13.18 2.36
C THR A 142 0.76 -12.28 3.51
N ILE A 143 -0.18 -11.65 4.20
CA ILE A 143 0.12 -10.75 5.32
C ILE A 143 0.66 -11.55 6.52
N GLU A 144 0.02 -12.65 6.89
CA GLU A 144 0.34 -13.39 8.11
C GLU A 144 1.60 -14.26 7.99
N LYS A 145 1.91 -14.78 6.80
CA LYS A 145 3.11 -15.61 6.59
C LYS A 145 4.28 -14.83 6.01
N LYS A 146 4.05 -14.15 4.88
CA LYS A 146 5.12 -13.44 4.16
C LYS A 146 5.61 -12.21 4.92
N TRP A 147 4.66 -11.47 5.56
CA TRP A 147 4.94 -10.23 6.30
C TRP A 147 4.86 -10.39 7.83
N ARG A 148 4.89 -11.62 8.35
CA ARG A 148 4.78 -11.92 9.79
C ARG A 148 5.70 -11.11 10.68
N ARG A 149 6.91 -10.79 10.21
CA ARG A 149 7.92 -10.05 10.97
C ARG A 149 7.89 -8.55 10.74
N ALA A 150 7.01 -8.05 9.88
CA ALA A 150 6.85 -6.62 9.69
C ALA A 150 6.20 -5.99 10.94
N PRO A 151 6.69 -4.83 11.40
CA PRO A 151 6.07 -4.13 12.53
C PRO A 151 4.60 -3.87 12.26
N LYS A 152 3.71 -4.27 13.18
CA LYS A 152 2.30 -3.94 13.06
C LYS A 152 2.08 -2.47 13.40
N PRO A 153 1.28 -1.72 12.63
CA PRO A 153 0.91 -0.36 12.99
C PRO A 153 0.00 -0.37 14.22
N ASP A 154 0.09 0.70 15.02
CA ASP A 154 -0.75 0.89 16.19
C ASP A 154 -2.18 1.28 15.79
N LEU A 155 -2.36 1.90 14.61
CA LEU A 155 -3.63 2.24 14.02
C LEU A 155 -3.57 2.05 12.50
N ILE A 156 -4.63 1.47 11.94
CA ILE A 156 -4.87 1.43 10.49
C ILE A 156 -6.07 2.33 10.21
N ILE A 157 -5.90 3.31 9.34
CA ILE A 157 -6.97 4.18 8.84
C ILE A 157 -7.25 3.80 7.39
N TYR A 158 -8.48 3.37 7.13
CA TYR A 158 -8.96 3.10 5.79
C TYR A 158 -9.79 4.28 5.28
N ILE A 159 -9.25 5.03 4.32
CA ILE A 159 -10.03 6.07 3.62
C ILE A 159 -10.84 5.38 2.53
N LYS A 160 -12.11 5.12 2.83
CA LYS A 160 -13.05 4.43 1.93
C LYS A 160 -13.75 5.46 1.05
N THR A 161 -13.54 5.36 -0.27
CA THR A 161 -14.12 6.28 -1.27
C THR A 161 -14.66 5.45 -2.42
N PRO A 162 -15.85 5.74 -2.95
CA PRO A 162 -16.40 5.08 -4.13
C PRO A 162 -15.44 5.13 -5.31
N VAL A 163 -15.46 4.09 -6.15
CA VAL A 163 -14.56 3.99 -7.32
C VAL A 163 -14.77 5.18 -8.25
N GLU A 164 -16.01 5.58 -8.50
CA GLU A 164 -16.38 6.69 -9.37
C GLU A 164 -15.78 8.02 -8.88
N THR A 165 -15.84 8.26 -7.57
CA THR A 165 -15.24 9.45 -6.96
C THR A 165 -13.71 9.40 -7.04
N CYS A 166 -13.10 8.23 -6.87
CA CYS A 166 -11.65 8.06 -7.06
C CYS A 166 -11.22 8.36 -8.49
N LEU A 167 -11.98 7.87 -9.48
CA LEU A 167 -11.74 8.10 -10.90
C LEU A 167 -11.86 9.59 -11.27
N SER A 168 -12.87 10.30 -10.72
CA SER A 168 -13.04 11.73 -10.98
C SER A 168 -11.94 12.61 -10.40
N ARG A 169 -11.19 12.12 -9.39
CA ARG A 169 -10.12 12.85 -8.70
C ARG A 169 -8.73 12.58 -9.26
N LYS A 170 -8.58 11.59 -10.12
CA LYS A 170 -7.25 11.12 -10.52
C LYS A 170 -7.22 10.61 -11.96
N ASP A 171 -6.54 11.33 -12.85
CA ASP A 171 -6.48 11.04 -14.29
C ASP A 171 -5.45 9.96 -14.68
N ASP A 172 -4.54 9.58 -13.76
CA ASP A 172 -3.46 8.61 -14.02
C ASP A 172 -3.82 7.17 -13.58
N ILE A 173 -5.13 6.85 -13.49
CA ILE A 173 -5.59 5.49 -13.23
C ILE A 173 -5.65 4.74 -14.57
N PRO A 174 -5.00 3.56 -14.68
CA PRO A 174 -4.88 2.87 -15.95
C PRO A 174 -6.21 2.37 -16.52
N ASP A 175 -7.16 2.02 -15.66
CA ASP A 175 -8.47 1.46 -16.02
C ASP A 175 -9.37 1.43 -14.77
N PRO A 176 -10.69 1.66 -14.86
CA PRO A 176 -11.62 1.52 -13.73
C PRO A 176 -11.51 0.16 -13.02
N LEU A 177 -11.33 -0.92 -13.77
CA LEU A 177 -11.14 -2.28 -13.25
C LEU A 177 -9.95 -2.36 -12.26
N TYR A 178 -8.94 -1.50 -12.41
CA TYR A 178 -7.82 -1.42 -11.48
C TYR A 178 -8.29 -1.09 -10.04
N LEU A 179 -9.26 -0.21 -9.88
CA LEU A 179 -9.83 0.16 -8.59
C LEU A 179 -10.88 -0.85 -8.13
N GLU A 180 -11.77 -1.29 -9.05
CA GLU A 180 -12.86 -2.23 -8.77
C GLU A 180 -12.36 -3.55 -8.15
N ILE A 181 -11.27 -4.10 -8.68
CA ILE A 181 -10.66 -5.33 -8.15
C ILE A 181 -10.05 -5.09 -6.75
N ARG A 182 -9.56 -3.89 -6.47
CA ARG A 182 -8.85 -3.58 -5.21
C ARG A 182 -9.77 -3.19 -4.07
N GLN A 183 -10.91 -2.58 -4.35
CA GLN A 183 -11.82 -2.12 -3.32
C GLN A 183 -12.26 -3.23 -2.35
N PRO A 184 -12.78 -4.39 -2.82
CA PRO A 184 -13.19 -5.46 -1.92
C PRO A 184 -12.01 -6.04 -1.13
N LEU A 185 -10.79 -6.02 -1.67
CA LEU A 185 -9.60 -6.45 -0.94
C LEU A 185 -9.23 -5.49 0.20
N TYR A 186 -9.41 -4.17 0.01
CA TYR A 186 -9.24 -3.21 1.11
C TYR A 186 -10.34 -3.32 2.16
N ASP A 187 -11.58 -3.57 1.75
CA ASP A 187 -12.71 -3.82 2.67
C ASP A 187 -12.42 -5.03 3.57
N GLU A 188 -11.86 -6.10 2.99
CA GLU A 188 -11.45 -7.29 3.73
C GLU A 188 -10.31 -6.99 4.73
N ILE A 189 -9.29 -6.24 4.31
CA ILE A 189 -8.21 -5.81 5.23
C ILE A 189 -8.78 -5.00 6.38
N ALA A 190 -9.69 -4.09 6.10
CA ALA A 190 -10.30 -3.26 7.13
C ALA A 190 -11.05 -4.10 8.18
N SER A 191 -11.74 -5.14 7.72
CA SER A 191 -12.41 -6.10 8.60
C SER A 191 -11.43 -6.96 9.40
N LEU A 192 -10.45 -7.59 8.73
CA LEU A 192 -9.50 -8.51 9.35
C LEU A 192 -8.57 -7.86 10.39
N TYR A 193 -8.23 -6.60 10.19
CA TYR A 193 -7.26 -5.89 11.02
C TYR A 193 -7.83 -4.71 11.79
N ASN A 194 -9.18 -4.67 11.96
CA ASN A 194 -9.89 -3.65 12.72
C ASN A 194 -9.48 -2.22 12.34
N ALA A 195 -9.41 -1.93 11.03
CA ALA A 195 -9.09 -0.60 10.56
C ALA A 195 -10.20 0.40 10.89
N LYS A 196 -9.83 1.61 11.29
CA LYS A 196 -10.77 2.72 11.40
C LYS A 196 -11.18 3.15 10.00
N ILE A 197 -12.44 2.91 9.64
CA ILE A 197 -12.98 3.32 8.33
C ILE A 197 -13.43 4.76 8.43
N ILE A 198 -12.95 5.59 7.51
CA ILE A 198 -13.33 7.00 7.35
C ILE A 198 -13.79 7.18 5.91
N SER A 199 -14.97 7.77 5.73
CA SER A 199 -15.48 8.07 4.39
C SER A 199 -14.63 9.16 3.73
N GLY A 200 -14.11 8.87 2.53
CA GLY A 200 -13.43 9.87 1.71
C GLY A 200 -14.39 10.59 0.74
N ASP A 201 -15.69 10.31 0.82
CA ASP A 201 -16.75 10.90 -0.02
C ASP A 201 -17.62 11.90 0.75
N ILE A 202 -17.08 12.45 1.82
CA ILE A 202 -17.67 13.54 2.61
C ILE A 202 -16.89 14.82 2.42
N ASN A 203 -17.35 15.91 3.05
CA ASN A 203 -16.61 17.16 3.08
C ASN A 203 -15.16 16.91 3.56
N ARG A 204 -14.22 17.57 2.91
CA ARG A 204 -12.79 17.41 3.19
C ARG A 204 -12.44 17.73 4.64
N GLU A 205 -13.01 18.79 5.21
CA GLU A 205 -12.73 19.21 6.57
C GLU A 205 -13.22 18.17 7.59
N ASP A 206 -14.42 17.62 7.38
CA ASP A 206 -15.01 16.58 8.23
C ASP A 206 -14.19 15.27 8.16
N MET A 207 -13.73 14.89 6.96
CA MET A 207 -12.85 13.74 6.78
C MET A 207 -11.54 13.93 7.56
N LEU A 208 -10.92 15.09 7.46
CA LEU A 208 -9.66 15.40 8.12
C LEU A 208 -9.80 15.48 9.64
N ALA A 209 -10.93 16.03 10.14
CA ALA A 209 -11.26 16.02 11.57
C ALA A 209 -11.37 14.59 12.09
N GLN A 210 -12.11 13.71 11.41
CA GLN A 210 -12.23 12.28 11.78
C GLN A 210 -10.87 11.55 11.78
N VAL A 211 -9.95 11.93 10.87
CA VAL A 211 -8.58 11.38 10.85
C VAL A 211 -7.84 11.76 12.13
N ILE A 212 -7.92 13.02 12.55
CA ILE A 212 -7.25 13.49 13.78
C ILE A 212 -7.88 12.84 15.01
N ASP A 213 -9.20 12.77 15.08
CA ASP A 213 -9.91 12.10 16.19
C ASP A 213 -9.50 10.64 16.33
N ALA A 214 -9.36 9.92 15.19
CA ALA A 214 -8.90 8.54 15.19
C ALA A 214 -7.44 8.42 15.68
N ILE A 215 -6.59 9.36 15.32
CA ILE A 215 -5.19 9.40 15.76
C ILE A 215 -5.10 9.74 17.26
N ASP A 216 -5.93 10.65 17.75
CA ASP A 216 -5.94 11.09 19.15
C ASP A 216 -6.53 10.01 20.09
N SER A 217 -7.22 9.00 19.55
CA SER A 217 -7.80 7.89 20.32
C SER A 217 -6.79 6.80 20.74
N ILE A 218 -5.49 6.90 20.33
CA ILE A 218 -4.47 5.86 20.59
C ILE A 218 -3.27 6.32 21.46
#